data_1e519d93a2132f818c2a0ac5523ee2c3
#
_entry.id   1e519d93a2132f818c2a0ac5523ee2c3
#
_cell.length_a   1.000
_cell.length_b   1.000
_cell.length_c   1.000
_cell.angle_alpha   90.00
_cell.angle_beta   90.00
_cell.angle_gamma   90.00
#
_symmetry.space_group_name_H-M   'P 1'
#
loop_
_entity.id
_entity.type
_entity.pdbx_description
1 polymer ?
#
loop_
_entity_poly.entity_id
_entity_poly.type
_entity_poly.pdbx_seq_one_letter_code
_entity_poly.pdbx_strand_id
1 'polypeptide(L)'
;NQMNTIFSALAGAERVFEMMDTASEEDQGTVTLTVTGAGEEKRWYWQDGDRRVPVHGAVEFHHVTFAYVPEKVVLHDISLYAKEGQKIAFVGSTGAGKTTITNLINRFYDIQEGTITYDGIDICRIKKDDLRRSLAMVLQDTHLFTGTVMENIRYGRLDATDEECIAAAKLASAHSFIRRLPEGYQTN
;
A
#
# COMPACT_ATOMS: atom_id res chain seq x y z
N ASN A 1 16.41 -43.33 -8.57
CA ASN A 1 17.55 -42.43 -8.49
C ASN A 1 17.48 -41.58 -7.22
N GLN A 2 17.77 -42.25 -6.07
CA GLN A 2 17.66 -41.64 -4.71
C GLN A 2 18.56 -40.39 -4.58
N MET A 3 19.74 -40.37 -5.20
CA MET A 3 20.65 -39.24 -5.17
C MET A 3 19.99 -37.94 -5.76
N ASN A 4 19.28 -38.04 -6.88
CA ASN A 4 18.62 -36.88 -7.45
C ASN A 4 17.50 -36.35 -6.57
N THR A 5 16.78 -37.25 -5.89
CA THR A 5 15.75 -36.85 -4.90
C THR A 5 16.37 -36.09 -3.72
N ILE A 6 17.51 -36.55 -3.21
CA ILE A 6 18.24 -35.89 -2.13
C ILE A 6 18.73 -34.51 -2.57
N PHE A 7 19.31 -34.37 -3.75
CA PHE A 7 19.76 -33.07 -4.26
C PHE A 7 18.60 -32.09 -4.49
N SER A 8 17.46 -32.59 -5.02
CA SER A 8 16.26 -31.75 -5.18
C SER A 8 15.70 -31.30 -3.83
N ALA A 9 15.70 -32.16 -2.82
CA ALA A 9 15.25 -31.83 -1.48
C ALA A 9 16.17 -30.81 -0.82
N LEU A 10 17.50 -30.94 -0.96
CA LEU A 10 18.50 -29.98 -0.48
C LEU A 10 18.33 -28.61 -1.13
N ALA A 11 18.19 -28.56 -2.46
CA ALA A 11 17.95 -27.30 -3.18
C ALA A 11 16.61 -26.63 -2.78
N GLY A 12 15.59 -27.42 -2.49
CA GLY A 12 14.33 -26.93 -1.96
C GLY A 12 14.48 -26.36 -0.54
N ALA A 13 15.21 -27.08 0.33
CA ALA A 13 15.48 -26.63 1.70
C ALA A 13 16.32 -25.34 1.71
N GLU A 14 17.34 -25.24 0.87
CA GLU A 14 18.17 -24.04 0.75
C GLU A 14 17.32 -22.81 0.44
N ARG A 15 16.42 -22.87 -0.54
CA ARG A 15 15.50 -21.76 -0.86
C ARG A 15 14.58 -21.36 0.29
N VAL A 16 14.11 -22.35 1.07
CA VAL A 16 13.27 -22.10 2.24
C VAL A 16 14.09 -21.39 3.33
N PHE A 17 15.32 -21.84 3.60
CA PHE A 17 16.20 -21.20 4.57
C PHE A 17 16.63 -19.79 4.13
N GLU A 18 16.97 -19.58 2.86
CA GLU A 18 17.25 -18.23 2.32
C GLU A 18 16.07 -17.28 2.55
N MET A 19 14.82 -17.75 2.35
CA MET A 19 13.63 -16.94 2.62
C MET A 19 13.45 -16.67 4.12
N MET A 20 13.71 -17.66 4.97
CA MET A 20 13.62 -17.50 6.44
C MET A 20 14.70 -16.56 6.99
N ASP A 21 15.87 -16.55 6.38
CA ASP A 21 17.02 -15.71 6.77
C ASP A 21 16.95 -14.29 6.16
N THR A 22 15.96 -14.04 5.27
CA THR A 22 15.75 -12.71 4.71
C THR A 22 15.39 -11.73 5.83
N ALA A 23 16.14 -10.65 5.94
CA ALA A 23 15.87 -9.61 6.93
C ALA A 23 14.47 -9.01 6.74
N SER A 24 13.79 -8.78 7.84
CA SER A 24 12.50 -8.08 7.83
C SER A 24 12.67 -6.65 7.30
N GLU A 25 11.60 -6.11 6.73
CA GLU A 25 11.59 -4.71 6.32
C GLU A 25 11.87 -3.80 7.51
N GLU A 26 12.91 -2.96 7.39
CA GLU A 26 13.25 -1.98 8.43
C GLU A 26 12.22 -0.84 8.43
N ASP A 27 11.73 -0.49 9.62
CA ASP A 27 10.87 0.66 9.83
C ASP A 27 11.34 1.47 11.03
N GLN A 28 11.90 2.64 10.77
CA GLN A 28 12.36 3.59 11.78
C GLN A 28 11.35 4.72 12.01
N GLY A 29 10.15 4.62 11.46
CA GLY A 29 9.08 5.60 11.62
C GLY A 29 8.63 5.70 13.08
N THR A 30 8.41 6.92 13.54
CA THR A 30 7.91 7.24 14.89
C THR A 30 6.51 7.84 14.87
N VAL A 31 6.10 8.42 13.74
CA VAL A 31 4.78 9.02 13.56
C VAL A 31 3.76 7.92 13.31
N THR A 32 2.67 7.94 14.04
CA THR A 32 1.61 6.91 13.99
C THR A 32 0.28 7.49 13.54
N LEU A 33 -0.56 6.63 12.96
CA LEU A 33 -1.92 6.97 12.56
C LEU A 33 -2.87 6.73 13.73
N THR A 34 -3.59 7.77 14.14
CA THR A 34 -4.56 7.71 15.23
C THR A 34 -5.94 8.15 14.75
N VAL A 35 -6.98 7.67 15.43
CA VAL A 35 -8.36 8.01 15.13
C VAL A 35 -9.04 8.56 16.36
N THR A 36 -9.88 9.57 16.18
CA THR A 36 -10.76 10.11 17.24
C THR A 36 -12.21 10.12 16.75
N GLY A 37 -13.17 10.07 17.68
CA GLY A 37 -14.60 9.99 17.35
C GLY A 37 -15.06 8.58 16.99
N ALA A 38 -16.33 8.42 16.68
CA ALA A 38 -16.96 7.17 16.28
C ALA A 38 -17.91 7.39 15.10
N GLY A 39 -18.18 6.32 14.33
CA GLY A 39 -19.08 6.38 13.18
C GLY A 39 -18.66 7.45 12.16
N GLU A 40 -19.58 8.33 11.78
CA GLU A 40 -19.34 9.42 10.81
C GLU A 40 -18.47 10.56 11.35
N GLU A 41 -18.31 10.66 12.67
CA GLU A 41 -17.47 11.67 13.32
C GLU A 41 -16.01 11.23 13.42
N LYS A 42 -15.63 10.07 12.90
CA LYS A 42 -14.24 9.61 12.87
C LYS A 42 -13.37 10.64 12.15
N ARG A 43 -12.26 11.01 12.82
CA ARG A 43 -11.21 11.87 12.24
C ARG A 43 -9.88 11.20 12.44
N TRP A 44 -9.07 11.21 11.40
CA TRP A 44 -7.75 10.60 11.39
C TRP A 44 -6.67 11.67 11.54
N TYR A 45 -5.64 11.33 12.31
CA TYR A 45 -4.53 12.22 12.60
C TYR A 45 -3.21 11.46 12.56
N TRP A 46 -2.18 12.13 12.09
CA TRP A 46 -0.80 11.76 12.32
C TRP A 46 -0.39 12.23 13.72
N GLN A 47 0.05 11.31 14.58
CA GLN A 47 0.56 11.60 15.92
C GLN A 47 2.08 11.61 15.87
N ASP A 48 2.70 12.77 16.04
CA ASP A 48 4.15 13.02 16.05
C ASP A 48 4.55 13.57 17.42
N GLY A 49 4.86 12.70 18.37
CA GLY A 49 5.00 13.07 19.78
C GLY A 49 3.71 13.70 20.31
N ASP A 50 3.78 14.94 20.79
CA ASP A 50 2.61 15.70 21.27
C ASP A 50 1.86 16.41 20.14
N ARG A 51 2.41 16.47 18.95
CA ARG A 51 1.80 17.15 17.80
C ARG A 51 0.82 16.23 17.10
N ARG A 52 -0.36 16.75 16.77
CA ARG A 52 -1.35 16.10 15.90
C ARG A 52 -1.51 16.88 14.60
N VAL A 53 -1.43 16.16 13.48
CA VAL A 53 -1.66 16.70 12.15
C VAL A 53 -2.86 15.96 11.53
N PRO A 54 -3.95 16.65 11.13
CA PRO A 54 -5.07 15.99 10.45
C PRO A 54 -4.61 15.29 9.18
N VAL A 55 -5.20 14.12 8.90
CA VAL A 55 -4.95 13.40 7.65
C VAL A 55 -5.82 13.98 6.54
N HIS A 56 -5.20 14.61 5.57
CA HIS A 56 -5.83 15.23 4.39
C HIS A 56 -5.48 14.51 3.10
N GLY A 57 -4.34 13.81 3.08
CA GLY A 57 -3.86 13.10 1.91
C GLY A 57 -3.09 13.99 0.93
N ALA A 58 -2.53 15.10 1.39
CA ALA A 58 -1.65 15.93 0.58
C ALA A 58 -0.28 15.29 0.45
N VAL A 59 0.21 15.13 -0.79
CA VAL A 59 1.50 14.52 -1.09
C VAL A 59 2.37 15.49 -1.86
N GLU A 60 3.64 15.61 -1.45
CA GLU A 60 4.61 16.44 -2.16
C GLU A 60 5.93 15.69 -2.35
N PHE A 61 6.50 15.82 -3.53
CA PHE A 61 7.84 15.37 -3.90
C PHE A 61 8.74 16.59 -4.05
N HIS A 62 9.87 16.59 -3.40
CA HIS A 62 10.86 17.66 -3.45
C HIS A 62 12.19 17.10 -3.94
N HIS A 63 12.56 17.44 -5.17
CA HIS A 63 13.82 17.05 -5.80
C HIS A 63 14.14 15.56 -5.69
N VAL A 64 13.14 14.70 -5.96
CA VAL A 64 13.26 13.26 -5.78
C VAL A 64 14.00 12.63 -6.96
N THR A 65 15.12 11.98 -6.65
CA THR A 65 15.85 11.09 -7.56
C THR A 65 15.74 9.66 -7.07
N PHE A 66 15.39 8.73 -7.97
CA PHE A 66 15.20 7.35 -7.61
C PHE A 66 15.66 6.36 -8.69
N ALA A 67 16.32 5.29 -8.24
CA ALA A 67 16.72 4.14 -9.05
C ALA A 67 16.40 2.84 -8.31
N TYR A 68 15.86 1.83 -9.02
CA TYR A 68 15.72 0.46 -8.48
C TYR A 68 17.08 -0.25 -8.37
N VAL A 69 17.98 0.05 -9.29
CA VAL A 69 19.37 -0.40 -9.29
C VAL A 69 20.24 0.83 -9.57
N PRO A 70 21.43 0.95 -8.96
CA PRO A 70 22.26 2.17 -9.03
C PRO A 70 22.55 2.66 -10.46
N GLU A 71 22.67 1.72 -11.40
CA GLU A 71 23.06 2.01 -12.78
C GLU A 71 21.92 2.57 -13.64
N LYS A 72 20.66 2.53 -13.13
CA LYS A 72 19.49 2.94 -13.91
C LYS A 72 18.55 3.82 -13.11
N VAL A 73 18.78 5.12 -13.16
CA VAL A 73 17.91 6.12 -12.57
C VAL A 73 16.58 6.15 -13.35
N VAL A 74 15.47 6.13 -12.62
CA VAL A 74 14.08 6.11 -13.17
C VAL A 74 13.40 7.45 -12.96
N LEU A 75 13.63 8.10 -11.83
CA LEU A 75 13.16 9.46 -11.55
C LEU A 75 14.37 10.38 -11.38
N HIS A 76 14.36 11.50 -12.10
CA HIS A 76 15.45 12.48 -12.13
C HIS A 76 14.92 13.81 -11.60
N ASP A 77 15.28 14.18 -10.37
CA ASP A 77 14.97 15.50 -9.79
C ASP A 77 13.49 15.89 -9.90
N ILE A 78 12.60 14.97 -9.55
CA ILE A 78 11.15 15.16 -9.68
C ILE A 78 10.61 15.96 -8.51
N SER A 79 9.94 17.09 -8.85
CA SER A 79 9.16 17.86 -7.88
C SER A 79 7.71 17.93 -8.37
N LEU A 80 6.78 17.50 -7.52
CA LEU A 80 5.34 17.51 -7.81
C LEU A 80 4.54 17.61 -6.51
N TYR A 81 3.29 17.99 -6.62
CA TYR A 81 2.38 18.03 -5.48
C TYR A 81 0.96 17.57 -5.86
N ALA A 82 0.28 16.99 -4.90
CA ALA A 82 -1.15 16.71 -4.92
C ALA A 82 -1.77 17.23 -3.63
N LYS A 83 -2.67 18.20 -3.74
CA LYS A 83 -3.39 18.77 -2.58
C LYS A 83 -4.57 17.88 -2.21
N GLU A 84 -5.09 18.10 -1.00
CA GLU A 84 -6.31 17.45 -0.52
C GLU A 84 -7.43 17.48 -1.58
N GLY A 85 -8.06 16.33 -1.83
CA GLY A 85 -9.16 16.17 -2.78
C GLY A 85 -8.79 16.31 -4.25
N GLN A 86 -7.53 16.59 -4.57
CA GLN A 86 -7.07 16.75 -5.95
C GLN A 86 -6.89 15.39 -6.63
N LYS A 87 -7.35 15.28 -7.87
CA LYS A 87 -7.10 14.13 -8.75
C LYS A 87 -5.95 14.43 -9.68
N ILE A 88 -4.89 13.62 -9.60
CA ILE A 88 -3.69 13.74 -10.43
C ILE A 88 -3.65 12.57 -11.42
N ALA A 89 -3.41 12.85 -12.69
CA ALA A 89 -3.18 11.85 -13.72
C ALA A 89 -1.73 11.91 -14.20
N PHE A 90 -1.01 10.79 -14.08
CA PHE A 90 0.33 10.64 -14.65
C PHE A 90 0.22 10.10 -16.08
N VAL A 91 0.71 10.86 -17.06
CA VAL A 91 0.69 10.49 -18.47
C VAL A 91 2.13 10.34 -18.98
N GLY A 92 2.37 9.34 -19.79
CA GLY A 92 3.69 9.06 -20.37
C GLY A 92 3.79 7.65 -20.90
N SER A 93 4.86 7.37 -21.65
CA SER A 93 5.16 6.04 -22.20
C SER A 93 5.38 4.98 -21.12
N THR A 94 5.37 3.70 -21.49
CA THR A 94 5.77 2.61 -20.62
C THR A 94 7.22 2.82 -20.16
N GLY A 95 7.47 2.66 -18.86
CA GLY A 95 8.80 2.90 -18.28
C GLY A 95 9.08 4.36 -17.87
N ALA A 96 8.17 5.31 -18.09
CA ALA A 96 8.33 6.71 -17.70
C ALA A 96 8.25 6.98 -16.17
N GLY A 97 8.27 5.96 -15.31
CA GLY A 97 8.27 6.13 -13.86
C GLY A 97 6.90 6.33 -13.20
N LYS A 98 5.78 6.23 -13.93
CA LYS A 98 4.43 6.44 -13.36
C LYS A 98 4.14 5.51 -12.17
N THR A 99 4.36 4.22 -12.33
CA THR A 99 4.19 3.22 -11.25
C THR A 99 5.23 3.41 -10.15
N THR A 100 6.41 3.90 -10.48
CA THR A 100 7.45 4.20 -9.49
C THR A 100 6.99 5.28 -8.52
N ILE A 101 6.33 6.34 -8.99
CA ILE A 101 5.78 7.39 -8.12
C ILE A 101 4.79 6.79 -7.09
N THR A 102 3.87 5.94 -7.54
CA THR A 102 2.90 5.29 -6.63
C THR A 102 3.58 4.34 -5.66
N ASN A 103 4.61 3.60 -6.09
CA ASN A 103 5.40 2.73 -5.23
C ASN A 103 6.15 3.50 -4.13
N LEU A 104 6.67 4.68 -4.48
CA LEU A 104 7.38 5.55 -3.52
C LEU A 104 6.41 6.20 -2.51
N ILE A 105 5.19 6.57 -2.92
CA ILE A 105 4.16 7.08 -1.99
C ILE A 105 3.81 6.02 -0.95
N ASN A 106 3.74 4.73 -1.35
CA ASN A 106 3.48 3.61 -0.43
C ASN A 106 4.75 3.17 0.34
N ARG A 107 5.87 3.82 0.09
CA ARG A 107 7.17 3.50 0.69
C ARG A 107 7.53 2.03 0.58
N PHE A 108 7.29 1.43 -0.62
CA PHE A 108 7.81 0.10 -0.96
C PHE A 108 9.32 0.13 -1.25
N TYR A 109 9.85 1.31 -1.54
CA TYR A 109 11.26 1.61 -1.72
C TYR A 109 11.57 2.94 -1.06
N ASP A 110 12.74 3.06 -0.48
CA ASP A 110 13.26 4.33 0.03
C ASP A 110 14.03 5.06 -1.08
N ILE A 111 13.92 6.39 -1.14
CA ILE A 111 14.55 7.23 -2.15
C ILE A 111 16.02 7.45 -1.84
N GLN A 112 16.82 7.73 -2.87
CA GLN A 112 18.25 8.05 -2.73
C GLN A 112 18.47 9.53 -2.46
N GLU A 113 17.69 10.41 -3.12
CA GLU A 113 17.81 11.86 -2.99
C GLU A 113 16.43 12.52 -2.96
N GLY A 114 16.35 13.67 -2.31
CA GLY A 114 15.14 14.46 -2.17
C GLY A 114 14.32 14.10 -0.93
N THR A 115 13.06 14.50 -0.92
CA THR A 115 12.13 14.24 0.17
C THR A 115 10.72 14.03 -0.38
N ILE A 116 9.98 13.10 0.21
CA ILE A 116 8.54 12.93 -0.05
C ILE A 116 7.82 13.22 1.25
N THR A 117 6.83 14.10 1.21
CA THR A 117 6.00 14.40 2.37
C THR A 117 4.56 13.95 2.17
N TYR A 118 3.93 13.54 3.26
CA TYR A 118 2.51 13.25 3.36
C TYR A 118 1.92 14.13 4.47
N ASP A 119 0.99 15.01 4.10
CA ASP A 119 0.45 16.06 4.99
C ASP A 119 1.56 16.91 5.66
N GLY A 120 2.62 17.21 4.90
CA GLY A 120 3.78 17.97 5.38
C GLY A 120 4.72 17.21 6.31
N ILE A 121 4.53 15.90 6.49
CA ILE A 121 5.40 15.02 7.28
C ILE A 121 6.23 14.18 6.32
N ASP A 122 7.55 14.12 6.51
CA ASP A 122 8.41 13.22 5.74
C ASP A 122 7.93 11.78 5.92
N ILE A 123 7.65 11.08 4.83
CA ILE A 123 7.14 9.70 4.86
C ILE A 123 8.10 8.73 5.56
N CYS A 124 9.40 9.04 5.59
CA CYS A 124 10.39 8.23 6.32
C CYS A 124 10.19 8.28 7.84
N ARG A 125 9.54 9.34 8.35
CA ARG A 125 9.19 9.47 9.77
C ARG A 125 7.87 8.78 10.13
N ILE A 126 7.01 8.49 9.16
CA ILE A 126 5.74 7.80 9.38
C ILE A 126 6.00 6.28 9.44
N LYS A 127 5.40 5.57 10.39
CA LYS A 127 5.44 4.10 10.41
C LYS A 127 4.87 3.55 9.12
N LYS A 128 5.59 2.62 8.48
CA LYS A 128 5.21 2.04 7.18
C LYS A 128 3.80 1.44 7.20
N ASP A 129 3.47 0.68 8.24
CA ASP A 129 2.15 0.09 8.39
C ASP A 129 1.05 1.15 8.49
N ASP A 130 1.29 2.22 9.25
CA ASP A 130 0.33 3.30 9.42
C ASP A 130 0.19 4.14 8.14
N LEU A 131 1.29 4.40 7.42
CA LEU A 131 1.26 5.04 6.12
C LEU A 131 0.40 4.23 5.14
N ARG A 132 0.68 2.93 5.01
CA ARG A 132 -0.05 2.02 4.11
C ARG A 132 -1.51 1.85 4.50
N ARG A 133 -1.85 1.90 5.80
CA ARG A 133 -3.25 1.90 6.26
C ARG A 133 -4.02 3.16 5.89
N SER A 134 -3.35 4.29 5.67
CA SER A 134 -3.98 5.54 5.23
C SER A 134 -4.18 5.60 3.70
N LEU A 135 -3.59 4.68 2.97
CA LEU A 135 -3.59 4.62 1.50
C LEU A 135 -4.38 3.42 1.00
N ALA A 136 -4.92 3.51 -0.19
CA ALA A 136 -5.47 2.38 -0.93
C ALA A 136 -4.88 2.34 -2.33
N MET A 137 -4.49 1.15 -2.78
CA MET A 137 -3.95 0.94 -4.11
C MET A 137 -4.88 0.03 -4.91
N VAL A 138 -5.28 0.48 -6.10
CA VAL A 138 -5.97 -0.35 -7.08
C VAL A 138 -4.97 -0.73 -8.17
N LEU A 139 -4.65 -2.01 -8.24
CA LEU A 139 -3.71 -2.55 -9.22
C LEU A 139 -4.40 -2.80 -10.56
N GLN A 140 -3.63 -2.78 -11.65
CA GLN A 140 -4.12 -3.10 -12.99
C GLN A 140 -4.51 -4.58 -13.08
N ASP A 141 -3.67 -5.46 -12.54
CA ASP A 141 -3.92 -6.90 -12.45
C ASP A 141 -4.45 -7.21 -11.05
N THR A 142 -5.77 -7.38 -10.95
CA THR A 142 -6.42 -7.70 -9.69
C THR A 142 -6.43 -9.21 -9.49
N HIS A 143 -5.82 -9.67 -8.41
CA HIS A 143 -5.87 -11.08 -8.00
C HIS A 143 -6.89 -11.24 -6.88
N LEU A 144 -7.81 -12.18 -7.07
CA LEU A 144 -8.72 -12.60 -6.01
C LEU A 144 -8.15 -13.87 -5.34
N PHE A 145 -8.25 -13.91 -4.03
CA PHE A 145 -7.96 -15.12 -3.27
C PHE A 145 -9.10 -16.14 -3.46
N THR A 146 -8.76 -17.43 -3.39
CA THR A 146 -9.77 -18.48 -3.36
C THR A 146 -10.66 -18.30 -2.14
N GLY A 147 -11.95 -18.15 -2.36
CA GLY A 147 -12.95 -17.85 -1.32
C GLY A 147 -14.05 -16.96 -1.86
N THR A 148 -14.99 -16.61 -0.99
CA THR A 148 -16.15 -15.80 -1.34
C THR A 148 -15.79 -14.34 -1.63
N VAL A 149 -16.66 -13.64 -2.34
CA VAL A 149 -16.56 -12.17 -2.51
C VAL A 149 -16.47 -11.46 -1.15
N MET A 150 -17.24 -11.93 -0.16
CA MET A 150 -17.21 -11.39 1.20
C MET A 150 -15.83 -11.51 1.85
N GLU A 151 -15.20 -12.68 1.74
CA GLU A 151 -13.87 -12.93 2.30
C GLU A 151 -12.80 -12.08 1.61
N ASN A 152 -12.89 -11.94 0.30
CA ASN A 152 -11.99 -11.08 -0.47
C ASN A 152 -12.10 -9.60 -0.07
N ILE A 153 -13.31 -9.08 0.21
CA ILE A 153 -13.50 -7.72 0.73
C ILE A 153 -12.94 -7.61 2.15
N ARG A 154 -13.22 -8.60 3.00
CA ARG A 154 -12.76 -8.66 4.40
C ARG A 154 -11.25 -8.77 4.52
N TYR A 155 -10.55 -9.24 3.48
CA TYR A 155 -9.09 -9.34 3.47
C TYR A 155 -8.39 -8.01 3.81
N GLY A 156 -8.98 -6.87 3.45
CA GLY A 156 -8.48 -5.54 3.82
C GLY A 156 -8.51 -5.24 5.32
N ARG A 157 -9.41 -5.92 6.08
CA ARG A 157 -9.51 -5.87 7.54
C ARG A 157 -10.23 -7.13 8.04
N LEU A 158 -9.45 -8.08 8.55
CA LEU A 158 -9.92 -9.43 8.88
C LEU A 158 -11.00 -9.48 9.97
N ASP A 159 -11.05 -8.50 10.85
CA ASP A 159 -12.04 -8.35 11.93
C ASP A 159 -13.28 -7.53 11.52
N ALA A 160 -13.40 -7.15 10.24
CA ALA A 160 -14.56 -6.41 9.76
C ALA A 160 -15.84 -7.26 9.80
N THR A 161 -16.95 -6.65 10.22
CA THR A 161 -18.27 -7.30 10.17
C THR A 161 -18.80 -7.35 8.73
N ASP A 162 -19.82 -8.19 8.49
CA ASP A 162 -20.46 -8.29 7.17
C ASP A 162 -21.07 -6.94 6.75
N GLU A 163 -21.66 -6.21 7.70
CA GLU A 163 -22.25 -4.90 7.47
C GLU A 163 -21.19 -3.87 7.04
N GLU A 164 -20.01 -3.90 7.66
CA GLU A 164 -18.90 -3.02 7.30
C GLU A 164 -18.36 -3.36 5.92
N CYS A 165 -18.23 -4.64 5.58
CA CYS A 165 -17.84 -5.08 4.23
C CYS A 165 -18.86 -4.65 3.18
N ILE A 166 -20.16 -4.77 3.47
CA ILE A 166 -21.23 -4.31 2.57
C ILE A 166 -21.21 -2.78 2.43
N ALA A 167 -20.97 -2.05 3.52
CA ALA A 167 -20.82 -0.60 3.48
C ALA A 167 -19.65 -0.17 2.61
N ALA A 168 -18.48 -0.82 2.74
CA ALA A 168 -17.32 -0.59 1.90
C ALA A 168 -17.63 -0.86 0.41
N ALA A 169 -18.31 -1.97 0.11
CA ALA A 169 -18.72 -2.30 -1.25
C ALA A 169 -19.69 -1.26 -1.85
N LYS A 170 -20.58 -0.67 -1.03
CA LYS A 170 -21.44 0.43 -1.46
C LYS A 170 -20.64 1.68 -1.79
N LEU A 171 -19.70 2.06 -0.94
CA LEU A 171 -18.81 3.20 -1.19
C LEU A 171 -17.98 3.01 -2.47
N ALA A 172 -17.51 1.79 -2.73
CA ALA A 172 -16.80 1.43 -3.95
C ALA A 172 -17.70 1.24 -5.18
N SER A 173 -19.01 1.49 -5.07
CA SER A 173 -20.01 1.25 -6.12
C SER A 173 -20.06 -0.21 -6.62
N ALA A 174 -19.55 -1.16 -5.83
CA ALA A 174 -19.50 -2.59 -6.15
C ALA A 174 -20.78 -3.36 -5.74
N HIS A 175 -21.49 -2.87 -4.73
CA HIS A 175 -22.66 -3.56 -4.15
C HIS A 175 -23.71 -3.98 -5.19
N SER A 176 -24.01 -3.11 -6.15
CA SER A 176 -25.07 -3.35 -7.14
C SER A 176 -24.76 -4.52 -8.08
N PHE A 177 -23.51 -4.71 -8.47
CA PHE A 177 -23.12 -5.86 -9.31
C PHE A 177 -22.92 -7.13 -8.48
N ILE A 178 -22.37 -7.04 -7.27
CA ILE A 178 -22.19 -8.20 -6.38
C ILE A 178 -23.56 -8.86 -6.12
N ARG A 179 -24.59 -8.09 -5.84
CA ARG A 179 -25.96 -8.62 -5.64
C ARG A 179 -26.56 -9.33 -6.86
N ARG A 180 -26.03 -9.13 -8.04
CA ARG A 180 -26.47 -9.82 -9.28
C ARG A 180 -25.77 -11.17 -9.49
N LEU A 181 -24.73 -11.45 -8.75
CA LEU A 181 -24.07 -12.76 -8.77
C LEU A 181 -25.02 -13.83 -8.18
N PRO A 182 -24.89 -15.10 -8.58
CA PRO A 182 -25.82 -16.16 -8.19
C PRO A 182 -26.02 -16.27 -6.67
N GLU A 183 -24.97 -16.13 -5.88
CA GLU A 183 -24.98 -16.19 -4.41
C GLU A 183 -24.61 -14.85 -3.77
N GLY A 184 -24.60 -13.75 -4.54
CA GLY A 184 -24.24 -12.42 -4.07
C GLY A 184 -22.85 -12.39 -3.45
N TYR A 185 -22.77 -11.95 -2.19
CA TYR A 185 -21.51 -11.88 -1.44
C TYR A 185 -20.90 -13.24 -1.10
N GLN A 186 -21.68 -14.33 -1.17
CA GLN A 186 -21.22 -15.69 -0.91
C GLN A 186 -20.73 -16.42 -2.19
N THR A 187 -20.78 -15.75 -3.34
CA THR A 187 -20.23 -16.26 -4.59
C THR A 187 -18.72 -16.45 -4.47
N ASN A 188 -18.24 -17.66 -4.87
CA ASN A 188 -16.82 -18.01 -4.99
C ASN A 188 -16.28 -17.65 -6.37
#